data_373ffe5b529492eadce195a778c45196
#
_entry.id   373ffe5b529492eadce195a778c45196
#
_cell.length_a   1.000
_cell.length_b   1.000
_cell.length_c   1.000
_cell.angle_alpha   90.00
_cell.angle_beta   90.00
_cell.angle_gamma   90.00
#
_symmetry.space_group_name_H-M   'P 1'
#
loop_
_entity.id
_entity.type
_entity.pdbx_description
1 polymer ?
#
loop_
_entity_poly.entity_id
_entity_poly.type
_entity_poly.pdbx_seq_one_letter_code
_entity_poly.pdbx_strand_id
1 'polypeptide(L)'
;MKILISNDDGFRARGVNVLADALSALADITVVAPDRNRSAASSSLTIDMPLRVSKISADPYFIYSTSGSPADCVHLGSYRLMENMPDMVVSGINHGANLGDDVLYSGTVAAAMEGRHLGMSAIAVSLVMQQQKNFITAAHFASEMVKNLASFPLEINKILNINVPDLPLDEIKGLKITRLGSRHRQDTIIDTKDPKGRRIYWLGPPTDGEDVGEGTDFHAVSEGYVSVTPISVDFTDHKAMETLHLWLDKVGMD
;
A
#
# COMPACT_ATOMS: atom_id res chain seq x y z
N MET A 1 5.98 20.26 -7.34
CA MET A 1 5.22 18.99 -7.23
C MET A 1 4.64 18.92 -5.83
N LYS A 2 3.39 18.47 -5.69
CA LYS A 2 2.67 18.30 -4.42
C LYS A 2 2.39 16.82 -4.21
N ILE A 3 2.81 16.28 -3.07
CA ILE A 3 2.63 14.87 -2.74
C ILE A 3 1.74 14.74 -1.51
N LEU A 4 0.70 13.93 -1.63
CA LEU A 4 -0.10 13.48 -0.50
C LEU A 4 0.47 12.15 0.01
N ILE A 5 0.85 12.13 1.28
CA ILE A 5 1.34 10.93 1.95
C ILE A 5 0.25 10.39 2.88
N SER A 6 0.04 9.07 2.83
CA SER A 6 -0.85 8.34 3.75
C SER A 6 -0.21 7.03 4.20
N ASN A 7 -0.87 6.31 5.12
CA ASN A 7 -0.52 4.96 5.56
C ASN A 7 -1.70 4.31 6.27
N ASP A 8 -1.55 3.08 6.76
CA ASP A 8 -2.49 2.39 7.63
C ASP A 8 -2.00 2.18 9.06
N ASP A 9 -0.70 2.37 9.33
CA ASP A 9 -0.12 2.29 10.68
C ASP A 9 -0.48 3.49 11.59
N GLY A 10 -0.96 4.59 10.98
CA GLY A 10 -1.34 5.82 11.65
C GLY A 10 -0.28 6.92 11.60
N PHE A 11 -0.69 8.18 11.85
CA PHE A 11 0.15 9.38 11.66
C PHE A 11 1.40 9.44 12.54
N ARG A 12 1.44 8.68 13.66
CA ARG A 12 2.60 8.60 14.57
C ARG A 12 3.60 7.53 14.19
N ALA A 13 3.27 6.67 13.22
CA ALA A 13 4.12 5.58 12.82
C ALA A 13 5.46 6.10 12.28
N ARG A 14 6.55 5.37 12.59
CA ARG A 14 7.90 5.74 12.13
C ARG A 14 7.98 5.81 10.60
N GLY A 15 7.33 4.86 9.93
CA GLY A 15 7.40 4.72 8.48
C GLY A 15 6.89 5.95 7.74
N VAL A 16 5.71 6.48 8.11
CA VAL A 16 5.12 7.66 7.43
C VAL A 16 5.96 8.92 7.67
N ASN A 17 6.53 9.08 8.86
CA ASN A 17 7.37 10.24 9.18
C ASN A 17 8.70 10.20 8.43
N VAL A 18 9.38 9.05 8.40
CA VAL A 18 10.64 8.89 7.63
C VAL A 18 10.40 9.10 6.13
N LEU A 19 9.26 8.64 5.60
CA LEU A 19 8.88 8.85 4.21
C LEU A 19 8.66 10.34 3.92
N ALA A 20 7.90 11.04 4.77
CA ALA A 20 7.62 12.46 4.62
C ALA A 20 8.90 13.30 4.69
N ASP A 21 9.78 13.02 5.64
CA ASP A 21 11.07 13.70 5.75
C ASP A 21 11.93 13.52 4.49
N ALA A 22 12.00 12.30 3.95
CA ALA A 22 12.78 12.01 2.75
C ALA A 22 12.22 12.70 1.50
N LEU A 23 10.89 12.75 1.35
CA LEU A 23 10.25 13.35 0.19
C LEU A 23 10.13 14.88 0.28
N SER A 24 10.24 15.48 1.47
CA SER A 24 10.17 16.93 1.65
C SER A 24 11.27 17.70 0.91
N ALA A 25 12.40 17.04 0.61
CA ALA A 25 13.46 17.61 -0.22
C ALA A 25 13.10 17.66 -1.72
N LEU A 26 12.04 16.97 -2.15
CA LEU A 26 11.65 16.81 -3.55
C LEU A 26 10.34 17.53 -3.90
N ALA A 27 9.45 17.73 -2.91
CA ALA A 27 8.08 18.18 -3.14
C ALA A 27 7.49 18.87 -1.91
N ASP A 28 6.37 19.58 -2.14
CA ASP A 28 5.51 20.07 -1.06
C ASP A 28 4.71 18.89 -0.50
N ILE A 29 4.92 18.60 0.77
CA ILE A 29 4.33 17.42 1.42
C ILE A 29 3.11 17.79 2.25
N THR A 30 2.06 16.99 2.14
CA THR A 30 0.96 16.92 3.09
C THR A 30 0.77 15.47 3.52
N VAL A 31 0.79 15.22 4.82
CA VAL A 31 0.49 13.92 5.40
C VAL A 31 -0.96 13.92 5.88
N VAL A 32 -1.75 12.96 5.44
CA VAL A 32 -3.08 12.67 5.96
C VAL A 32 -3.17 11.20 6.28
N ALA A 33 -3.23 10.85 7.55
CA ALA A 33 -3.13 9.47 8.01
C ALA A 33 -4.13 9.17 9.13
N PRO A 34 -4.48 7.90 9.37
CA PRO A 34 -5.38 7.51 10.45
C PRO A 34 -4.87 7.90 11.83
N ASP A 35 -5.79 8.16 12.77
CA ASP A 35 -5.49 8.46 14.17
C ASP A 35 -4.88 7.27 14.95
N ARG A 36 -5.04 6.07 14.42
CA ARG A 36 -4.57 4.79 14.98
C ARG A 36 -4.27 3.80 13.87
N ASN A 37 -3.68 2.67 14.22
CA ASN A 37 -3.45 1.57 13.29
C ASN A 37 -4.78 1.04 12.73
N ARG A 38 -4.83 0.88 11.40
CA ARG A 38 -5.94 0.39 10.58
C ARG A 38 -5.51 -0.78 9.68
N SER A 39 -4.55 -1.59 10.14
CA SER A 39 -4.07 -2.76 9.39
C SER A 39 -5.22 -3.67 8.98
N ALA A 40 -5.10 -4.25 7.78
CA ALA A 40 -6.11 -5.11 7.16
C ALA A 40 -7.48 -4.42 6.91
N ALA A 41 -7.52 -3.08 6.83
CA ALA A 41 -8.74 -2.35 6.52
C ALA A 41 -9.14 -2.46 5.03
N SER A 42 -8.24 -2.91 4.16
CA SER A 42 -8.48 -2.97 2.71
C SER A 42 -8.91 -1.61 2.13
N SER A 43 -9.59 -1.59 1.00
CA SER A 43 -10.10 -0.39 0.34
C SER A 43 -11.46 0.08 0.90
N SER A 44 -11.64 -0.02 2.23
CA SER A 44 -12.89 0.39 2.88
C SER A 44 -13.03 1.91 2.93
N LEU A 45 -14.27 2.39 2.70
CA LEU A 45 -14.68 3.79 2.90
C LEU A 45 -15.63 3.89 4.09
N THR A 46 -15.48 4.94 4.88
CA THR A 46 -16.36 5.22 6.02
C THR A 46 -17.54 6.08 5.55
N ILE A 47 -18.68 5.45 5.28
CA ILE A 47 -19.90 6.12 4.78
C ILE A 47 -21.03 6.18 5.82
N ASP A 48 -20.93 5.43 6.90
CA ASP A 48 -21.96 5.25 7.93
C ASP A 48 -21.80 6.20 9.11
N MET A 49 -20.66 6.91 9.21
CA MET A 49 -20.38 7.87 10.27
C MET A 49 -19.53 9.05 9.78
N PRO A 50 -19.59 10.21 10.47
CA PRO A 50 -18.76 11.36 10.09
C PRO A 50 -17.28 11.12 10.42
N LEU A 51 -16.42 11.58 9.51
CA LEU A 51 -14.97 11.60 9.72
C LEU A 51 -14.56 12.82 10.56
N ARG A 52 -13.71 12.58 11.56
CA ARG A 52 -13.07 13.63 12.35
C ARG A 52 -11.66 13.86 11.86
N VAL A 53 -11.29 15.12 11.72
CA VAL A 53 -9.95 15.54 11.27
C VAL A 53 -9.33 16.45 12.32
N SER A 54 -8.08 16.22 12.63
CA SER A 54 -7.27 17.09 13.49
C SER A 54 -5.99 17.50 12.76
N LYS A 55 -5.70 18.80 12.72
CA LYS A 55 -4.41 19.32 12.26
C LYS A 55 -3.38 19.10 13.37
N ILE A 56 -2.35 18.34 13.10
CA ILE A 56 -1.30 17.98 14.06
C ILE A 56 -0.09 18.90 13.94
N SER A 57 0.34 19.21 12.71
CA SER A 57 1.49 20.08 12.44
C SER A 57 1.28 20.88 11.15
N ALA A 58 2.09 21.94 10.99
CA ALA A 58 2.21 22.73 9.77
C ALA A 58 3.66 23.04 9.40
N ASP A 59 4.62 22.56 10.19
CA ASP A 59 6.04 22.79 10.02
C ASP A 59 6.81 21.49 10.35
N PRO A 60 7.69 20.97 9.49
CA PRO A 60 8.07 21.53 8.16
C PRO A 60 7.02 21.26 7.06
N TYR A 61 6.02 20.43 7.28
CA TYR A 61 4.91 20.12 6.37
C TYR A 61 3.60 19.91 7.14
N PHE A 62 2.48 19.94 6.42
CA PHE A 62 1.18 19.72 7.04
C PHE A 62 1.00 18.24 7.40
N ILE A 63 0.58 17.99 8.65
CA ILE A 63 0.16 16.67 9.12
C ILE A 63 -1.26 16.76 9.66
N TYR A 64 -2.14 15.93 9.13
CA TYR A 64 -3.51 15.74 9.60
C TYR A 64 -3.70 14.29 10.05
N SER A 65 -4.44 14.12 11.16
CA SER A 65 -4.93 12.81 11.55
C SER A 65 -6.43 12.72 11.32
N THR A 66 -6.93 11.55 10.93
CA THR A 66 -8.35 11.32 10.72
C THR A 66 -8.84 10.07 11.45
N SER A 67 -10.14 10.01 11.77
CA SER A 67 -10.76 8.80 12.31
C SER A 67 -11.08 7.75 11.22
N GLY A 68 -10.79 8.05 9.96
CA GLY A 68 -11.12 7.23 8.80
C GLY A 68 -10.13 6.10 8.51
N SER A 69 -10.40 5.39 7.42
CA SER A 69 -9.53 4.42 6.79
C SER A 69 -8.39 5.11 6.02
N PRO A 70 -7.37 4.38 5.54
CA PRO A 70 -6.35 4.93 4.64
C PRO A 70 -6.93 5.53 3.34
N ALA A 71 -7.94 4.90 2.74
CA ALA A 71 -8.63 5.43 1.58
C ALA A 71 -9.37 6.75 1.90
N ASP A 72 -10.06 6.84 3.04
CA ASP A 72 -10.69 8.08 3.51
C ASP A 72 -9.66 9.20 3.69
N CYS A 73 -8.46 8.88 4.18
CA CYS A 73 -7.38 9.85 4.35
C CYS A 73 -6.97 10.47 3.02
N VAL A 74 -6.80 9.64 1.99
CA VAL A 74 -6.43 10.12 0.65
C VAL A 74 -7.58 10.93 0.03
N HIS A 75 -8.80 10.47 0.18
CA HIS A 75 -9.99 11.18 -0.32
C HIS A 75 -10.12 12.57 0.33
N LEU A 76 -10.05 12.64 1.67
CA LEU A 76 -10.08 13.91 2.39
C LEU A 76 -8.89 14.81 2.04
N GLY A 77 -7.69 14.24 1.97
CA GLY A 77 -6.47 14.96 1.60
C GLY A 77 -6.62 15.64 0.25
N SER A 78 -7.01 14.86 -0.77
CA SER A 78 -7.11 15.33 -2.15
C SER A 78 -8.20 16.38 -2.35
N TYR A 79 -9.37 16.23 -1.71
CA TYR A 79 -10.54 17.05 -2.04
C TYR A 79 -10.87 18.14 -1.01
N ARG A 80 -10.24 18.14 0.19
CA ARG A 80 -10.65 19.06 1.27
C ARG A 80 -9.50 19.66 2.07
N LEU A 81 -8.40 18.93 2.30
CA LEU A 81 -7.36 19.37 3.24
C LEU A 81 -6.19 20.05 2.55
N MET A 82 -5.91 19.68 1.31
CA MET A 82 -4.95 20.38 0.46
C MET A 82 -5.64 21.51 -0.30
N GLU A 83 -4.96 22.63 -0.46
CA GLU A 83 -5.47 23.79 -1.23
C GLU A 83 -5.62 23.48 -2.72
N ASN A 84 -4.73 22.65 -3.24
CA ASN A 84 -4.76 22.17 -4.62
C ASN A 84 -4.66 20.65 -4.62
N MET A 85 -5.20 20.02 -5.66
CA MET A 85 -5.06 18.57 -5.87
C MET A 85 -3.57 18.17 -5.84
N PRO A 86 -3.23 17.08 -5.17
CA PRO A 86 -1.88 16.53 -5.23
C PRO A 86 -1.56 16.01 -6.64
N ASP A 87 -0.30 16.05 -7.01
CA ASP A 87 0.18 15.47 -8.26
C ASP A 87 0.25 13.93 -8.17
N MET A 88 0.55 13.41 -6.98
CA MET A 88 0.58 11.97 -6.70
C MET A 88 0.30 11.63 -5.23
N VAL A 89 -0.02 10.36 -5.00
CA VAL A 89 -0.07 9.76 -3.66
C VAL A 89 1.12 8.83 -3.46
N VAL A 90 1.78 8.95 -2.31
CA VAL A 90 2.77 7.98 -1.84
C VAL A 90 2.28 7.42 -0.49
N SER A 91 1.99 6.13 -0.45
CA SER A 91 1.48 5.47 0.76
C SER A 91 2.56 4.63 1.42
N GLY A 92 2.72 4.76 2.73
CA GLY A 92 3.69 3.99 3.50
C GLY A 92 4.52 4.87 4.45
N ILE A 93 5.69 4.42 4.89
CA ILE A 93 6.27 3.07 4.69
C ILE A 93 5.58 2.11 5.65
N ASN A 94 4.95 1.09 5.10
CA ASN A 94 4.24 0.08 5.89
C ASN A 94 5.19 -0.73 6.77
N HIS A 95 4.74 -1.03 7.97
CA HIS A 95 5.43 -1.92 8.91
C HIS A 95 5.09 -3.38 8.60
N GLY A 96 5.67 -3.93 7.57
CA GLY A 96 5.45 -5.28 7.07
C GLY A 96 5.31 -5.35 5.57
N ALA A 97 5.36 -6.54 5.03
CA ALA A 97 5.25 -6.79 3.60
C ALA A 97 3.81 -6.63 3.10
N ASN A 98 3.68 -6.20 1.84
CA ASN A 98 2.46 -6.31 1.05
C ASN A 98 2.79 -7.10 -0.22
N LEU A 99 2.91 -8.42 -0.08
CA LEU A 99 3.34 -9.36 -1.12
C LEU A 99 2.18 -10.26 -1.56
N GLY A 100 2.16 -10.63 -2.83
CA GLY A 100 1.16 -11.54 -3.38
C GLY A 100 -0.27 -11.12 -3.07
N ASP A 101 -1.10 -12.07 -2.63
CA ASP A 101 -2.52 -11.85 -2.33
C ASP A 101 -2.76 -10.90 -1.14
N ASP A 102 -1.74 -10.62 -0.32
CA ASP A 102 -1.88 -9.70 0.83
C ASP A 102 -2.22 -8.28 0.39
N VAL A 103 -1.91 -7.90 -0.86
CA VAL A 103 -2.28 -6.60 -1.44
C VAL A 103 -3.79 -6.33 -1.40
N LEU A 104 -4.63 -7.38 -1.44
CA LEU A 104 -6.10 -7.27 -1.38
C LEU A 104 -6.60 -6.77 -0.03
N TYR A 105 -5.83 -6.98 1.03
CA TYR A 105 -6.19 -6.62 2.40
C TYR A 105 -5.42 -5.41 2.91
N SER A 106 -4.43 -4.93 2.15
CA SER A 106 -3.52 -3.86 2.55
C SER A 106 -4.18 -2.50 2.55
N GLY A 107 -4.17 -1.81 3.69
CA GLY A 107 -4.55 -0.41 3.78
C GLY A 107 -3.54 0.53 3.10
N THR A 108 -2.26 0.18 3.12
CA THR A 108 -1.20 0.92 2.41
C THR A 108 -1.41 0.90 0.90
N VAL A 109 -1.68 -0.29 0.33
CA VAL A 109 -1.99 -0.41 -1.10
C VAL A 109 -3.32 0.27 -1.43
N ALA A 110 -4.34 0.16 -0.57
CA ALA A 110 -5.63 0.83 -0.73
C ALA A 110 -5.51 2.35 -0.81
N ALA A 111 -4.67 2.97 0.02
CA ALA A 111 -4.40 4.41 -0.07
C ALA A 111 -3.76 4.81 -1.41
N ALA A 112 -2.81 4.01 -1.91
CA ALA A 112 -2.25 4.22 -3.25
C ALA A 112 -3.31 4.03 -4.35
N MET A 113 -4.18 3.02 -4.22
CA MET A 113 -5.29 2.80 -5.16
C MET A 113 -6.24 3.99 -5.24
N GLU A 114 -6.54 4.65 -4.11
CA GLU A 114 -7.39 5.84 -4.09
C GLU A 114 -6.75 7.01 -4.84
N GLY A 115 -5.41 7.12 -4.81
CA GLY A 115 -4.66 8.15 -5.52
C GLY A 115 -4.40 7.89 -7.01
N ARG A 116 -4.84 6.76 -7.57
CA ARG A 116 -4.52 6.33 -8.93
C ARG A 116 -5.00 7.25 -10.06
N HIS A 117 -6.00 8.08 -9.79
CA HIS A 117 -6.60 9.00 -10.77
C HIS A 117 -5.91 10.37 -10.84
N LEU A 118 -4.87 10.58 -10.05
CA LEU A 118 -4.09 11.81 -10.08
C LEU A 118 -3.14 11.83 -11.31
N GLY A 119 -2.48 12.95 -11.52
CA GLY A 119 -1.65 13.16 -12.71
C GLY A 119 -0.43 12.23 -12.84
N MET A 120 -0.01 11.59 -11.75
CA MET A 120 1.11 10.65 -11.70
C MET A 120 0.70 9.33 -11.05
N SER A 121 1.42 8.25 -11.41
CA SER A 121 1.21 6.94 -10.80
C SER A 121 1.43 6.99 -9.29
N ALA A 122 0.53 6.35 -8.54
CA ALA A 122 0.65 6.25 -7.10
C ALA A 122 1.67 5.17 -6.69
N ILE A 123 2.25 5.32 -5.49
CA ILE A 123 3.24 4.39 -4.94
C ILE A 123 2.75 3.88 -3.60
N ALA A 124 2.81 2.57 -3.39
CA ALA A 124 2.72 1.93 -2.09
C ALA A 124 4.11 1.38 -1.71
N VAL A 125 4.61 1.74 -0.53
CA VAL A 125 5.94 1.34 -0.05
C VAL A 125 5.82 0.55 1.25
N SER A 126 6.45 -0.61 1.28
CA SER A 126 6.46 -1.52 2.43
C SER A 126 7.89 -1.93 2.80
N LEU A 127 8.20 -1.94 4.09
CA LEU A 127 9.41 -2.52 4.62
C LEU A 127 9.13 -3.97 5.02
N VAL A 128 9.76 -4.93 4.33
CA VAL A 128 9.58 -6.37 4.61
C VAL A 128 10.38 -6.72 5.85
N MET A 129 9.69 -6.75 6.96
CA MET A 129 10.29 -6.72 8.28
C MET A 129 10.92 -8.04 8.71
N GLN A 130 12.18 -7.94 9.14
CA GLN A 130 12.77 -8.90 10.08
C GLN A 130 12.96 -8.24 11.46
N GLN A 131 13.42 -6.99 11.52
CA GLN A 131 13.72 -6.27 12.76
C GLN A 131 13.24 -4.81 12.78
N GLN A 132 12.56 -4.31 11.77
CA GLN A 132 12.03 -2.94 11.64
C GLN A 132 13.10 -1.83 11.74
N LYS A 133 14.26 -2.01 11.15
CA LYS A 133 15.37 -1.09 11.34
C LYS A 133 15.58 -0.12 10.19
N ASN A 134 15.43 -0.59 8.95
CA ASN A 134 15.96 0.10 7.78
C ASN A 134 14.90 0.92 7.01
N PHE A 135 14.04 1.67 7.72
CA PHE A 135 13.08 2.59 7.09
C PHE A 135 13.76 3.62 6.17
N ILE A 136 14.99 4.02 6.49
CA ILE A 136 15.76 4.96 5.66
C ILE A 136 16.07 4.34 4.29
N THR A 137 16.38 3.03 4.24
CA THR A 137 16.57 2.31 2.98
C THR A 137 15.29 2.32 2.14
N ALA A 138 14.14 2.03 2.76
CA ALA A 138 12.86 2.08 2.05
C ALA A 138 12.51 3.49 1.56
N ALA A 139 12.77 4.52 2.36
CA ALA A 139 12.57 5.92 1.98
C ALA A 139 13.50 6.36 0.84
N HIS A 140 14.74 5.86 0.81
CA HIS A 140 15.66 6.09 -0.30
C HIS A 140 15.07 5.58 -1.63
N PHE A 141 14.61 4.32 -1.68
CA PHE A 141 14.02 3.76 -2.89
C PHE A 141 12.71 4.44 -3.28
N ALA A 142 11.88 4.83 -2.31
CA ALA A 142 10.68 5.63 -2.57
C ALA A 142 11.04 6.98 -3.22
N SER A 143 12.06 7.68 -2.70
CA SER A 143 12.53 8.96 -3.24
C SER A 143 13.07 8.83 -4.66
N GLU A 144 13.88 7.81 -4.93
CA GLU A 144 14.39 7.55 -6.27
C GLU A 144 13.25 7.22 -7.25
N MET A 145 12.24 6.46 -6.81
CA MET A 145 11.08 6.14 -7.64
C MET A 145 10.26 7.40 -7.96
N VAL A 146 10.01 8.27 -6.97
CA VAL A 146 9.32 9.56 -7.16
C VAL A 146 10.07 10.45 -8.16
N LYS A 147 11.39 10.58 -8.05
CA LYS A 147 12.21 11.35 -9.01
C LYS A 147 12.09 10.81 -10.43
N ASN A 148 12.16 9.49 -10.59
CA ASN A 148 12.07 8.85 -11.89
C ASN A 148 10.68 9.01 -12.51
N LEU A 149 9.60 8.84 -11.74
CA LEU A 149 8.23 9.06 -12.22
C LEU A 149 7.97 10.52 -12.60
N ALA A 150 8.57 11.49 -11.91
CA ALA A 150 8.48 12.91 -12.26
C ALA A 150 9.16 13.22 -13.59
N SER A 151 10.25 12.52 -13.92
CA SER A 151 11.02 12.70 -15.16
C SER A 151 10.48 11.86 -16.32
N PHE A 152 9.99 10.67 -16.03
CA PHE A 152 9.50 9.67 -16.99
C PHE A 152 8.18 9.06 -16.48
N PRO A 153 7.06 9.78 -16.65
CA PRO A 153 5.78 9.32 -16.11
C PRO A 153 5.32 8.03 -16.79
N LEU A 154 4.79 7.11 -16.01
CA LEU A 154 4.08 5.94 -16.49
C LEU A 154 2.64 6.31 -16.89
N GLU A 155 1.95 5.38 -17.54
CA GLU A 155 0.53 5.54 -17.83
C GLU A 155 -0.28 5.81 -16.55
N ILE A 156 -1.30 6.67 -16.68
CA ILE A 156 -2.25 6.97 -15.60
C ILE A 156 -2.98 5.68 -15.17
N ASN A 157 -3.45 5.64 -13.92
CA ASN A 157 -4.13 4.49 -13.29
C ASN A 157 -3.21 3.30 -12.95
N LYS A 158 -1.90 3.49 -12.93
CA LYS A 158 -0.97 2.47 -12.41
C LYS A 158 -0.59 2.77 -10.97
N ILE A 159 -0.38 1.71 -10.23
CA ILE A 159 0.11 1.75 -8.87
C ILE A 159 1.39 0.93 -8.85
N LEU A 160 2.44 1.46 -8.26
CA LEU A 160 3.66 0.72 -8.01
C LEU A 160 3.65 0.22 -6.57
N ASN A 161 3.57 -1.09 -6.39
CA ASN A 161 3.74 -1.74 -5.09
C ASN A 161 5.22 -2.08 -4.89
N ILE A 162 5.86 -1.42 -3.94
CA ILE A 162 7.29 -1.53 -3.67
C ILE A 162 7.47 -2.21 -2.32
N ASN A 163 8.16 -3.35 -2.33
CA ASN A 163 8.55 -4.05 -1.11
C ASN A 163 10.08 -4.04 -0.97
N VAL A 164 10.55 -3.46 0.12
CA VAL A 164 11.98 -3.27 0.39
C VAL A 164 12.41 -4.23 1.49
N PRO A 165 13.44 -5.07 1.29
CA PRO A 165 14.01 -5.89 2.35
C PRO A 165 14.51 -5.03 3.53
N ASP A 166 14.36 -5.50 4.76
CA ASP A 166 14.85 -4.81 5.96
C ASP A 166 16.38 -4.95 6.11
N LEU A 167 17.10 -4.42 5.12
CA LEU A 167 18.56 -4.45 5.01
C LEU A 167 19.13 -3.02 4.96
N PRO A 168 20.39 -2.82 5.38
CA PRO A 168 21.13 -1.61 5.05
C PRO A 168 21.18 -1.36 3.56
N LEU A 169 21.29 -0.08 3.15
CA LEU A 169 21.24 0.30 1.74
C LEU A 169 22.33 -0.38 0.88
N ASP A 170 23.52 -0.53 1.43
CA ASP A 170 24.68 -1.15 0.78
C ASP A 170 24.57 -2.69 0.66
N GLU A 171 23.64 -3.32 1.37
CA GLU A 171 23.34 -4.74 1.25
C GLU A 171 22.21 -5.04 0.25
N ILE A 172 21.48 -4.03 -0.22
CA ILE A 172 20.44 -4.20 -1.24
C ILE A 172 21.09 -4.46 -2.59
N LYS A 173 20.72 -5.57 -3.23
CA LYS A 173 21.29 -6.02 -4.50
C LYS A 173 20.76 -5.28 -5.74
N GLY A 174 19.79 -4.38 -5.58
CA GLY A 174 19.15 -3.62 -6.65
C GLY A 174 17.63 -3.78 -6.67
N LEU A 175 17.00 -3.43 -7.79
CA LEU A 175 15.54 -3.55 -8.00
C LEU A 175 15.22 -4.66 -9.00
N LYS A 176 14.08 -5.31 -8.81
CA LYS A 176 13.48 -6.24 -9.78
C LYS A 176 12.04 -5.85 -10.06
N ILE A 177 11.68 -5.81 -11.35
CA ILE A 177 10.27 -5.78 -11.75
C ILE A 177 9.71 -7.17 -11.54
N THR A 178 8.59 -7.23 -10.83
CA THR A 178 8.01 -8.50 -10.36
C THR A 178 6.52 -8.57 -10.69
N ARG A 179 5.99 -9.78 -10.64
CA ARG A 179 4.56 -10.05 -10.52
C ARG A 179 4.22 -10.39 -9.08
N LEU A 180 2.95 -10.27 -8.73
CA LEU A 180 2.47 -10.80 -7.46
C LEU A 180 2.64 -12.32 -7.45
N GLY A 181 3.13 -12.85 -6.35
CA GLY A 181 3.06 -14.27 -6.04
C GLY A 181 1.70 -14.64 -5.48
N SER A 182 1.58 -15.84 -4.93
CA SER A 182 0.38 -16.32 -4.26
C SER A 182 0.71 -16.95 -2.90
N ARG A 183 -0.07 -16.58 -1.90
CA ARG A 183 0.04 -17.13 -0.55
C ARG A 183 -1.34 -17.55 -0.11
N HIS A 184 -1.66 -18.83 -0.28
CA HIS A 184 -2.90 -19.36 0.28
C HIS A 184 -2.88 -19.18 1.81
N ARG A 185 -3.88 -18.52 2.31
CA ARG A 185 -4.20 -18.54 3.74
C ARG A 185 -4.84 -19.87 4.06
N GLN A 186 -4.03 -20.91 4.24
CA GLN A 186 -4.55 -22.11 4.86
C GLN A 186 -4.96 -21.76 6.30
N ASP A 187 -6.00 -22.41 6.77
CA ASP A 187 -6.72 -22.15 8.02
C ASP A 187 -5.83 -22.19 9.28
N THR A 188 -5.01 -21.17 9.46
CA THR A 188 -4.34 -20.96 10.75
C THR A 188 -5.29 -20.23 11.70
N ILE A 189 -6.44 -20.85 11.98
CA ILE A 189 -7.33 -20.37 13.03
C ILE A 189 -6.83 -20.90 14.37
N ILE A 190 -6.40 -20.01 15.23
CA ILE A 190 -5.99 -20.35 16.59
C ILE A 190 -7.20 -20.25 17.51
N ASP A 191 -7.69 -21.38 18.00
CA ASP A 191 -8.77 -21.47 18.97
C ASP A 191 -8.20 -21.32 20.39
N THR A 192 -8.73 -20.40 21.17
CA THR A 192 -8.32 -20.17 22.55
C THR A 192 -9.50 -19.66 23.39
N LYS A 193 -9.27 -19.31 24.66
CA LYS A 193 -10.27 -18.77 25.56
C LYS A 193 -9.86 -17.39 26.08
N ASP A 194 -10.84 -16.51 26.23
CA ASP A 194 -10.65 -15.24 26.95
C ASP A 194 -10.51 -15.46 28.46
N PRO A 195 -10.10 -14.44 29.24
CA PRO A 195 -9.98 -14.54 30.70
C PRO A 195 -11.27 -14.95 31.44
N LYS A 196 -12.45 -14.86 30.79
CA LYS A 196 -13.74 -15.29 31.32
C LYS A 196 -14.13 -16.71 30.88
N GLY A 197 -13.21 -17.43 30.19
CA GLY A 197 -13.43 -18.79 29.72
C GLY A 197 -14.25 -18.91 28.44
N ARG A 198 -14.61 -17.81 27.75
CA ARG A 198 -15.35 -17.84 26.50
C ARG A 198 -14.41 -18.14 25.34
N ARG A 199 -14.87 -18.98 24.41
CA ARG A 199 -14.12 -19.35 23.21
C ARG A 199 -13.91 -18.14 22.30
N ILE A 200 -12.68 -17.92 21.87
CA ILE A 200 -12.28 -16.88 20.93
C ILE A 200 -11.35 -17.46 19.87
N TYR A 201 -11.31 -16.82 18.71
CA TYR A 201 -10.51 -17.25 17.57
C TYR A 201 -9.61 -16.13 17.09
N TRP A 202 -8.36 -16.49 16.75
CA TRP A 202 -7.44 -15.59 16.08
C TRP A 202 -7.21 -16.08 14.66
N LEU A 203 -7.19 -15.16 13.71
CA LEU A 203 -6.61 -15.45 12.40
C LEU A 203 -5.09 -15.48 12.59
N GLY A 204 -4.48 -16.64 12.38
CA GLY A 204 -3.06 -16.86 12.54
C GLY A 204 -2.23 -16.23 11.43
N PRO A 205 -0.88 -16.31 11.54
CA PRO A 205 0.00 -15.82 10.51
C PRO A 205 -0.24 -16.56 9.19
N PRO A 206 0.02 -15.92 8.04
CA PRO A 206 -0.05 -16.58 6.75
C PRO A 206 0.95 -17.74 6.70
N THR A 207 0.61 -18.81 5.97
CA THR A 207 1.49 -19.94 5.70
C THR A 207 2.54 -19.60 4.63
N ASP A 208 3.44 -20.55 4.37
CA ASP A 208 4.35 -20.49 3.22
C ASP A 208 3.56 -20.36 1.92
N GLY A 209 4.10 -19.59 0.96
CA GLY A 209 3.40 -19.31 -0.29
C GLY A 209 3.32 -20.52 -1.22
N GLU A 210 2.28 -20.56 -2.06
CA GLU A 210 2.15 -21.56 -3.14
C GLU A 210 2.97 -21.19 -4.37
N ASP A 211 3.00 -19.88 -4.71
CA ASP A 211 3.77 -19.32 -5.82
C ASP A 211 4.70 -18.24 -5.31
N VAL A 212 5.87 -18.66 -4.87
CA VAL A 212 6.95 -17.80 -4.34
C VAL A 212 8.23 -17.91 -5.18
N GLY A 213 8.13 -18.53 -6.36
CA GLY A 213 9.25 -18.81 -7.25
C GLY A 213 9.78 -17.60 -8.00
N GLU A 214 10.71 -17.83 -8.91
CA GLU A 214 11.36 -16.80 -9.72
C GLU A 214 10.34 -15.88 -10.43
N GLY A 215 10.64 -14.60 -10.48
CA GLY A 215 9.77 -13.56 -11.04
C GLY A 215 8.70 -13.04 -10.10
N THR A 216 8.48 -13.64 -8.91
CA THR A 216 7.55 -13.14 -7.91
C THR A 216 8.20 -12.07 -7.01
N ASP A 217 7.35 -11.28 -6.39
CA ASP A 217 7.71 -10.31 -5.36
C ASP A 217 8.33 -11.00 -4.12
N PHE A 218 7.81 -12.17 -3.72
CA PHE A 218 8.39 -13.00 -2.66
C PHE A 218 9.83 -13.37 -2.94
N HIS A 219 10.10 -13.91 -4.15
CA HIS A 219 11.45 -14.35 -4.52
C HIS A 219 12.41 -13.17 -4.58
N ALA A 220 12.02 -12.05 -5.17
CA ALA A 220 12.87 -10.87 -5.24
C ALA A 220 13.33 -10.40 -3.87
N VAL A 221 12.39 -10.29 -2.92
CA VAL A 221 12.68 -9.84 -1.55
C VAL A 221 13.53 -10.86 -0.79
N SER A 222 13.25 -12.15 -0.91
CA SER A 222 14.04 -13.20 -0.24
C SER A 222 15.51 -13.23 -0.71
N GLU A 223 15.74 -12.85 -1.96
CA GLU A 223 17.08 -12.72 -2.54
C GLU A 223 17.79 -11.40 -2.21
N GLY A 224 17.14 -10.47 -1.49
CA GLY A 224 17.70 -9.17 -1.10
C GLY A 224 17.56 -8.09 -2.18
N TYR A 225 16.62 -8.23 -3.11
CA TYR A 225 16.26 -7.20 -4.07
C TYR A 225 15.00 -6.45 -3.64
N VAL A 226 14.91 -5.18 -3.97
CA VAL A 226 13.64 -4.44 -3.90
C VAL A 226 12.71 -4.95 -4.99
N SER A 227 11.52 -5.38 -4.60
CA SER A 227 10.45 -5.77 -5.52
C SER A 227 9.66 -4.55 -5.95
N VAL A 228 9.42 -4.38 -7.25
CA VAL A 228 8.56 -3.35 -7.82
C VAL A 228 7.52 -4.03 -8.70
N THR A 229 6.29 -4.11 -8.19
CA THR A 229 5.17 -4.76 -8.89
C THR A 229 4.18 -3.71 -9.37
N PRO A 230 3.96 -3.57 -10.69
CA PRO A 230 2.88 -2.72 -11.20
C PRO A 230 1.52 -3.39 -10.93
N ILE A 231 0.61 -2.66 -10.30
CA ILE A 231 -0.75 -3.13 -9.97
C ILE A 231 -1.77 -2.34 -10.78
N SER A 232 -2.78 -3.04 -11.29
CA SER A 232 -4.00 -2.46 -11.87
C SER A 232 -5.19 -2.77 -10.99
N VAL A 233 -6.15 -1.84 -10.95
CA VAL A 233 -7.44 -2.02 -10.23
C VAL A 233 -8.57 -2.48 -11.15
N ASP A 234 -8.27 -2.81 -12.41
CA ASP A 234 -9.24 -3.45 -13.28
C ASP A 234 -9.30 -4.95 -12.95
N PHE A 235 -10.37 -5.33 -12.25
CA PHE A 235 -10.64 -6.72 -11.87
C PHE A 235 -11.36 -7.51 -12.96
N THR A 236 -11.64 -6.90 -14.11
CA THR A 236 -12.30 -7.56 -15.23
C THR A 236 -11.36 -8.58 -15.88
N ASP A 237 -11.74 -9.84 -15.91
CA ASP A 237 -11.03 -10.83 -16.74
C ASP A 237 -11.48 -10.70 -18.20
N HIS A 238 -10.82 -9.81 -18.93
CA HIS A 238 -11.13 -9.52 -20.33
C HIS A 238 -10.98 -10.75 -21.24
N LYS A 239 -10.10 -11.71 -20.89
CA LYS A 239 -9.93 -12.95 -21.65
C LYS A 239 -11.10 -13.92 -21.44
N ALA A 240 -11.63 -13.97 -20.22
CA ALA A 240 -12.77 -14.82 -19.92
C ALA A 240 -14.08 -14.31 -20.56
N MET A 241 -14.18 -13.03 -20.91
CA MET A 241 -15.39 -12.46 -21.53
C MET A 241 -15.75 -13.18 -22.84
N GLU A 242 -14.77 -13.45 -23.72
CA GLU A 242 -15.02 -14.16 -24.98
C GLU A 242 -15.56 -15.57 -24.74
N THR A 243 -14.98 -16.27 -23.76
CA THR A 243 -15.42 -17.61 -23.36
C THR A 243 -16.83 -17.58 -22.80
N LEU A 244 -17.15 -16.55 -22.03
CA LEU A 244 -18.48 -16.38 -21.42
C LEU A 244 -19.55 -16.08 -22.47
N HIS A 245 -19.25 -15.27 -23.51
CA HIS A 245 -20.15 -15.07 -24.63
C HIS A 245 -20.48 -16.38 -25.33
N LEU A 246 -19.47 -17.17 -25.67
CA LEU A 246 -19.70 -18.49 -26.29
C LEU A 246 -20.51 -19.46 -25.40
N TRP A 247 -20.41 -19.31 -24.10
CA TRP A 247 -21.20 -20.10 -23.16
C TRP A 247 -22.65 -19.63 -23.12
N LEU A 248 -22.92 -18.31 -23.11
CA LEU A 248 -24.26 -17.74 -23.17
C LEU A 248 -25.00 -18.17 -24.43
N ASP A 249 -24.36 -18.09 -25.61
CA ASP A 249 -24.91 -18.58 -26.88
C ASP A 249 -25.37 -20.06 -26.78
N LYS A 250 -24.53 -20.91 -26.17
CA LYS A 250 -24.83 -22.34 -26.01
C LYS A 250 -26.02 -22.63 -25.09
N VAL A 251 -26.24 -21.78 -24.09
CA VAL A 251 -27.36 -21.98 -23.14
C VAL A 251 -28.61 -21.20 -23.52
N GLY A 252 -28.60 -20.47 -24.65
CA GLY A 252 -29.76 -19.73 -25.15
C GLY A 252 -30.18 -18.58 -24.25
N MET A 253 -29.23 -17.86 -23.66
CA MET A 253 -29.43 -16.72 -22.76
C MET A 253 -28.96 -15.40 -23.40
N ASP A 254 -29.00 -15.29 -24.72
CA ASP A 254 -28.70 -14.05 -25.48
C ASP A 254 -29.78 -13.00 -25.28
#